data_a62fe0d75f38699b0f2043cfcc8cb33a
#
_entry.id   a62fe0d75f38699b0f2043cfcc8cb33a
#
_cell.length_a   1.000
_cell.length_b   1.000
_cell.length_c   1.000
_cell.angle_alpha   90.00
_cell.angle_beta   90.00
_cell.angle_gamma   90.00
#
_symmetry.space_group_name_H-M   'P 1'
#
loop_
_entity.id
_entity.type
_entity.pdbx_description
1 polymer ?
#
loop_
_entity_poly.entity_id
_entity_poly.type
_entity_poly.pdbx_seq_one_letter_code
_entity_poly.pdbx_strand_id
1 'polypeptide(L)'
;MHAVLVKVAISDVEGSEKELRATVVPRISQSPGFVAGYWTRSDDGSNGRAMIVFESEEAARTAAERIGPNVPRGVTFESAEVREVIANA
;
A
#
# COMPACT_ATOMS: atom_id res chain seq x y z
N MET A 1 -1.18 6.02 15.90
CA MET A 1 -1.27 5.63 14.47
C MET A 1 -0.21 4.60 14.14
N HIS A 2 -0.55 3.71 13.23
CA HIS A 2 0.35 2.69 12.70
C HIS A 2 0.35 2.73 11.20
N ALA A 3 1.49 2.43 10.59
CA ALA A 3 1.64 2.42 9.14
C ALA A 3 1.93 1.02 8.64
N VAL A 4 1.44 0.73 7.43
CA VAL A 4 1.83 -0.45 6.68
C VAL A 4 2.82 -0.02 5.61
N LEU A 5 4.03 -0.56 5.67
CA LEU A 5 5.08 -0.30 4.69
C LEU A 5 5.10 -1.46 3.71
N VAL A 6 4.78 -1.18 2.45
CA VAL A 6 4.63 -2.21 1.41
C VAL A 6 5.76 -2.10 0.39
N LYS A 7 6.30 -3.24 -0.01
CA LYS A 7 7.28 -3.33 -1.10
C LYS A 7 6.73 -4.26 -2.17
N VAL A 8 6.82 -3.83 -3.42
CA VAL A 8 6.38 -4.61 -4.58
C VAL A 8 7.37 -4.49 -5.73
N ALA A 9 7.42 -5.51 -6.59
CA ALA A 9 8.08 -5.44 -7.89
C ALA A 9 7.01 -5.13 -8.94
N ILE A 10 7.37 -4.34 -9.95
CA ILE A 10 6.45 -3.89 -11.00
C ILE A 10 6.95 -4.41 -12.33
N SER A 11 6.10 -5.13 -13.08
CA SER A 11 6.40 -5.59 -14.44
C SER A 11 5.60 -4.85 -15.51
N ASP A 12 4.44 -4.28 -15.14
CA ASP A 12 3.61 -3.48 -16.04
C ASP A 12 3.32 -2.14 -15.39
N VAL A 13 4.10 -1.13 -15.75
CA VAL A 13 4.04 0.20 -15.12
C VAL A 13 2.69 0.86 -15.38
N GLU A 14 2.27 0.93 -16.65
CA GLU A 14 1.04 1.66 -17.00
C GLU A 14 -0.22 0.94 -16.50
N GLY A 15 -0.30 -0.36 -16.71
CA GLY A 15 -1.46 -1.15 -16.31
C GLY A 15 -1.62 -1.20 -14.80
N SER A 16 -0.51 -1.35 -14.07
CA SER A 16 -0.58 -1.38 -12.60
C SER A 16 -0.97 -0.03 -12.02
N GLU A 17 -0.49 1.07 -12.57
CA GLU A 17 -0.88 2.40 -12.11
C GLU A 17 -2.37 2.65 -12.35
N LYS A 18 -2.87 2.28 -13.52
CA LYS A 18 -4.29 2.44 -13.84
C LYS A 18 -5.18 1.67 -12.85
N GLU A 19 -4.85 0.41 -12.59
CA GLU A 19 -5.61 -0.41 -11.67
C GLU A 19 -5.49 0.10 -10.22
N LEU A 20 -4.30 0.55 -9.84
CA LEU A 20 -4.07 1.13 -8.52
C LEU A 20 -5.02 2.29 -8.27
N ARG A 21 -5.08 3.25 -9.20
CA ARG A 21 -5.94 4.43 -9.08
C ARG A 21 -7.42 4.11 -9.14
N ALA A 22 -7.81 3.16 -10.00
CA ALA A 22 -9.21 2.82 -10.24
C ALA A 22 -9.80 1.92 -9.16
N THR A 23 -9.02 1.01 -8.59
CA THR A 23 -9.53 -0.06 -7.74
C THR A 23 -8.86 -0.13 -6.37
N VAL A 24 -7.53 -0.16 -6.33
CA VAL A 24 -6.79 -0.43 -5.08
C VAL A 24 -6.90 0.73 -4.11
N VAL A 25 -6.59 1.94 -4.54
CA VAL A 25 -6.63 3.14 -3.70
C VAL A 25 -8.04 3.40 -3.15
N PRO A 26 -9.10 3.39 -3.97
CA PRO A 26 -10.46 3.56 -3.43
C PRO A 26 -10.85 2.48 -2.42
N ARG A 27 -10.46 1.22 -2.65
CA ARG A 27 -10.76 0.12 -1.73
C ARG A 27 -10.06 0.32 -0.39
N ILE A 28 -8.77 0.63 -0.42
CA ILE A 28 -7.98 0.82 0.80
C ILE A 28 -8.47 2.05 1.57
N SER A 29 -8.82 3.13 0.87
CA SER A 29 -9.29 4.35 1.51
C SER A 29 -10.61 4.16 2.25
N GLN A 30 -11.37 3.12 1.93
CA GLN A 30 -12.62 2.78 2.60
C GLN A 30 -12.42 1.78 3.76
N SER A 31 -11.20 1.34 4.00
CA SER A 31 -10.90 0.40 5.08
C SER A 31 -11.10 1.07 6.44
N PRO A 32 -11.61 0.32 7.45
CA PRO A 32 -11.76 0.88 8.79
C PRO A 32 -10.44 1.42 9.34
N GLY A 33 -10.47 2.64 9.86
CA GLY A 33 -9.31 3.28 10.46
C GLY A 33 -8.33 3.90 9.48
N PHE A 34 -8.62 3.92 8.20
CA PHE A 34 -7.74 4.54 7.20
C PHE A 34 -7.55 6.04 7.50
N VAL A 35 -6.30 6.52 7.45
CA VAL A 35 -5.96 7.93 7.65
C VAL A 35 -5.39 8.54 6.37
N ALA A 36 -4.34 7.93 5.81
CA ALA A 36 -3.68 8.45 4.61
C ALA A 36 -2.87 7.35 3.95
N GLY A 37 -2.55 7.52 2.69
CA GLY A 37 -1.70 6.59 1.97
C GLY A 37 -0.93 7.27 0.86
N TYR A 38 0.28 6.80 0.63
CA TYR A 38 1.16 7.27 -0.44
C TYR A 38 1.75 6.06 -1.15
N TRP A 39 1.55 6.01 -2.45
CA TRP A 39 2.08 4.96 -3.31
C TRP A 39 3.14 5.56 -4.21
N THR A 40 4.34 5.00 -4.16
CA THR A 40 5.50 5.53 -4.91
C THR A 40 6.03 4.48 -5.88
N ARG A 41 6.78 4.95 -6.84
CA ARG A 41 7.42 4.12 -7.86
C ARG A 41 8.86 4.58 -8.03
N SER A 42 9.78 3.63 -8.24
CA SER A 42 11.17 3.96 -8.55
C SER A 42 11.28 4.65 -9.91
N ASP A 43 12.38 5.38 -10.14
CA ASP A 43 12.59 6.11 -11.39
C ASP A 43 12.56 5.21 -12.61
N ASP A 44 13.09 3.99 -12.50
CA ASP A 44 13.10 3.03 -13.59
C ASP A 44 11.78 2.25 -13.72
N GLY A 45 10.83 2.45 -12.81
CA GLY A 45 9.54 1.81 -12.84
C GLY A 45 9.52 0.36 -12.37
N SER A 46 10.66 -0.20 -11.94
CA SER A 46 10.77 -1.63 -11.62
C SER A 46 10.22 -2.02 -10.26
N ASN A 47 10.08 -1.08 -9.34
CA ASN A 47 9.58 -1.38 -8.01
C ASN A 47 8.74 -0.24 -7.44
N GLY A 48 7.90 -0.59 -6.48
CA GLY A 48 7.06 0.36 -5.77
C GLY A 48 7.18 0.19 -4.27
N ARG A 49 7.00 1.30 -3.56
CA ARG A 49 6.91 1.32 -2.11
C ARG A 49 5.73 2.18 -1.71
N ALA A 50 4.97 1.71 -0.74
CA ALA A 50 3.81 2.45 -0.25
C ALA A 50 3.87 2.57 1.26
N MET A 51 3.33 3.67 1.77
CA MET A 51 3.10 3.84 3.20
C MET A 51 1.63 4.18 3.39
N ILE A 52 0.93 3.33 4.12
CA ILE A 52 -0.51 3.47 4.35
C ILE A 52 -0.73 3.55 5.85
N VAL A 53 -1.32 4.65 6.29
CA VAL A 53 -1.46 4.96 7.72
C VAL A 53 -2.88 4.69 8.18
N PHE A 54 -2.98 4.05 9.36
CA PHE A 54 -4.24 3.71 10.02
C PHE A 54 -4.27 4.25 11.45
N GLU A 55 -5.46 4.45 11.98
CA GLU A 55 -5.64 4.98 13.33
C GLU A 55 -5.09 4.07 14.43
N SER A 56 -5.11 2.75 14.22
CA SER A 56 -4.73 1.77 15.23
C SER A 56 -3.83 0.69 14.66
N GLU A 57 -3.12 -0.02 15.55
CA GLU A 57 -2.32 -1.16 15.18
C GLU A 57 -3.19 -2.28 14.60
N GLU A 58 -4.36 -2.52 15.20
CA GLU A 58 -5.28 -3.56 14.74
C GLU A 58 -5.73 -3.30 13.30
N ALA A 59 -6.12 -2.06 12.99
CA ALA A 59 -6.54 -1.69 11.63
C ALA A 59 -5.39 -1.89 10.64
N ALA A 60 -4.17 -1.49 11.02
CA ALA A 60 -3.00 -1.65 10.17
C ALA A 60 -2.68 -3.12 9.90
N ARG A 61 -2.74 -3.97 10.93
CA ARG A 61 -2.47 -5.40 10.78
C ARG A 61 -3.50 -6.10 9.91
N THR A 62 -4.78 -5.76 10.09
CA THR A 62 -5.85 -6.29 9.26
C THR A 62 -5.64 -5.90 7.78
N ALA A 63 -5.29 -4.65 7.53
CA ALA A 63 -5.01 -4.18 6.17
C ALA A 63 -3.79 -4.89 5.57
N ALA A 64 -2.72 -5.06 6.35
CA ALA A 64 -1.51 -5.72 5.88
C ALA A 64 -1.77 -7.14 5.38
N GLU A 65 -2.65 -7.88 6.06
CA GLU A 65 -3.02 -9.24 5.66
C GLU A 65 -3.74 -9.28 4.31
N ARG A 66 -4.43 -8.21 3.95
CA ARG A 66 -5.23 -8.14 2.72
C ARG A 66 -4.47 -7.60 1.51
N ILE A 67 -3.36 -6.89 1.74
CA ILE A 67 -2.63 -6.24 0.65
C ILE A 67 -1.99 -7.24 -0.30
N GLY A 68 -1.29 -8.25 0.23
CA GLY A 68 -0.61 -9.23 -0.59
C GLY A 68 -1.49 -9.90 -1.64
N PRO A 69 -2.64 -10.51 -1.23
CA PRO A 69 -3.54 -11.17 -2.17
C PRO A 69 -4.24 -10.22 -3.15
N ASN A 70 -4.23 -8.92 -2.91
CA ASN A 70 -4.99 -7.94 -3.66
C ASN A 70 -4.15 -6.92 -4.42
N VAL A 71 -2.88 -7.23 -4.69
CA VAL A 71 -2.03 -6.35 -5.51
C VAL A 71 -2.54 -6.29 -6.95
N PRO A 72 -2.31 -5.15 -7.65
CA PRO A 72 -2.73 -5.02 -9.05
C PRO A 72 -2.05 -6.04 -9.96
N ARG A 73 -2.66 -6.28 -11.11
CA ARG A 73 -2.03 -7.06 -12.16
C ARG A 73 -0.75 -6.35 -12.60
N GLY A 74 0.31 -7.12 -12.86
CA GLY A 74 1.61 -6.55 -13.21
C GLY A 74 2.43 -6.12 -12.01
N VAL A 75 1.99 -6.48 -10.80
CA VAL A 75 2.70 -6.20 -9.55
C VAL A 75 2.89 -7.52 -8.80
N THR A 76 4.11 -7.73 -8.30
CA THR A 76 4.45 -8.87 -7.45
C THR A 76 4.67 -8.36 -6.04
N PHE A 77 3.89 -8.87 -5.10
CA PHE A 77 4.03 -8.52 -3.68
C PHE A 77 5.33 -9.08 -3.11
N GLU A 78 6.09 -8.25 -2.40
CA GLU A 78 7.32 -8.67 -1.74
C GLU A 78 7.18 -8.70 -0.23
N SER A 79 6.69 -7.61 0.38
CA SER A 79 6.53 -7.56 1.83
C SER A 79 5.56 -6.47 2.26
N ALA A 80 4.98 -6.67 3.45
CA ALA A 80 4.22 -5.65 4.16
C ALA A 80 4.62 -5.71 5.63
N GLU A 81 4.97 -4.56 6.19
CA GLU A 81 5.44 -4.46 7.57
C GLU A 81 4.63 -3.40 8.30
N VAL A 82 4.15 -3.73 9.49
CA VAL A 82 3.41 -2.78 10.33
C VAL A 82 4.38 -2.11 11.30
N ARG A 83 4.36 -0.79 11.34
CA ARG A 83 5.20 0.00 12.24
C ARG A 83 4.39 1.10 12.92
N GLU A 84 4.79 1.46 14.14
CA GLU A 84 4.20 2.60 14.82
C GLU A 84 4.66 3.91 14.17
N VAL A 85 3.73 4.84 13.98
CA VAL A 85 4.06 6.19 13.52
C VAL A 85 4.46 7.00 14.75
N ILE A 86 5.71 7.44 14.79
CA ILE A 86 6.25 8.17 15.96
C ILE A 86 6.18 9.68 15.80
N ALA A 87 5.98 10.17 14.59
CA ALA A 87 5.88 11.59 14.31
C ALA A 87 5.27 11.81 12.93
N ASN A 88 4.61 12.94 12.76
CA ASN A 88 4.07 13.35 11.46
C ASN A 88 4.00 14.88 11.41
N ALA A 89 3.92 15.40 10.21
CA ALA A 89 3.82 16.84 10.01
C ALA A 89 2.70 17.17 9.03
#